data_57a273efa375ed3feb1c8e40b608ab37
#
_entry.id   57a273efa375ed3feb1c8e40b608ab37
#
_cell.length_a   1.000
_cell.length_b   1.000
_cell.length_c   1.000
_cell.angle_alpha   90.00
_cell.angle_beta   90.00
_cell.angle_gamma   90.00
#
_symmetry.space_group_name_H-M   'P 1'
#
loop_
_entity.id
_entity.type
_entity.pdbx_description
1 polymer ?
#
loop_
_entity_poly.entity_id
_entity_poly.type
_entity_poly.pdbx_seq_one_letter_code
_entity_poly.pdbx_strand_id
1 'polypeptide(L)'
;MLSNKFLILSILGILLISPGVTQAEKMHGLAMHGVPKYDKNFTHLSYVNPSAPKGGTLRFGSYGSFDNLNRVAFKGSKASGLGYINDTLMRRVWDEAFTLYGLIAEYIEMPEDRSSITFFINPDARFHDGSTITRDDVLFSLHTFQTKGTPNQKKTYGKVVETQMIGDNGIKMIFIDNEDKELPLIVA
;
A
#
# COMPACT_ATOMS: atom_id res chain seq x y z
N MET A 1 7.66 46.54 -66.76
CA MET A 1 6.93 45.28 -66.53
C MET A 1 7.56 44.62 -65.30
N LEU A 2 6.92 44.83 -64.12
CA LEU A 2 7.40 44.25 -62.82
C LEU A 2 6.66 42.95 -62.57
N SER A 3 7.40 41.87 -62.40
CA SER A 3 6.85 40.57 -62.01
C SER A 3 6.92 40.40 -60.49
N ASN A 4 5.78 40.42 -59.83
CA ASN A 4 5.64 40.13 -58.41
C ASN A 4 5.72 38.63 -58.19
N LYS A 5 6.79 38.17 -57.48
CA LYS A 5 6.84 36.82 -56.93
C LYS A 5 6.31 36.84 -55.52
N PHE A 6 5.13 36.26 -55.32
CA PHE A 6 4.56 35.97 -53.99
C PHE A 6 5.35 34.81 -53.35
N LEU A 7 6.02 35.14 -52.27
CA LEU A 7 6.66 34.14 -51.38
C LEU A 7 5.62 33.67 -50.34
N ILE A 8 5.09 32.47 -50.52
CA ILE A 8 4.20 31.84 -49.56
C ILE A 8 5.11 31.19 -48.49
N LEU A 9 5.14 31.79 -47.29
CA LEU A 9 5.82 31.28 -46.13
C LEU A 9 4.88 30.32 -45.41
N SER A 10 5.07 28.99 -45.61
CA SER A 10 4.33 27.95 -44.87
C SER A 10 4.90 27.82 -43.46
N ILE A 11 4.22 28.36 -42.47
CA ILE A 11 4.54 28.14 -41.07
C ILE A 11 3.98 26.77 -40.68
N LEU A 12 4.85 25.77 -40.66
CA LEU A 12 4.56 24.44 -40.12
C LEU A 12 4.53 24.52 -38.59
N GLY A 13 3.32 24.64 -38.01
CA GLY A 13 3.14 24.60 -36.58
C GLY A 13 3.44 23.20 -36.01
N ILE A 14 4.59 23.04 -35.37
CA ILE A 14 4.93 21.83 -34.62
C ILE A 14 4.08 21.86 -33.34
N LEU A 15 3.02 21.05 -33.31
CA LEU A 15 2.24 20.78 -32.11
C LEU A 15 3.15 19.96 -31.17
N LEU A 16 3.75 20.59 -30.18
CA LEU A 16 4.44 19.91 -29.08
C LEU A 16 3.36 19.21 -28.23
N ILE A 17 3.11 17.93 -28.54
CA ILE A 17 2.35 17.05 -27.66
C ILE A 17 3.24 16.77 -26.46
N SER A 18 3.10 17.56 -25.39
CA SER A 18 3.67 17.23 -24.09
C SER A 18 3.05 15.89 -23.63
N PRO A 19 3.84 14.85 -23.34
CA PRO A 19 3.26 13.66 -22.72
C PRO A 19 2.63 14.10 -21.41
N GLY A 20 1.30 14.02 -21.34
CA GLY A 20 0.56 14.28 -20.10
C GLY A 20 1.11 13.33 -19.05
N VAL A 21 1.64 13.87 -17.95
CA VAL A 21 1.95 13.08 -16.76
C VAL A 21 0.59 12.56 -16.28
N THR A 22 0.30 11.31 -16.60
CA THR A 22 -0.90 10.65 -16.08
C THR A 22 -0.71 10.56 -14.57
N GLN A 23 -1.38 11.45 -13.84
CA GLN A 23 -1.39 11.41 -12.38
C GLN A 23 -2.01 10.09 -11.97
N ALA A 24 -1.29 9.30 -11.17
CA ALA A 24 -1.80 8.03 -10.68
C ALA A 24 -3.12 8.27 -9.92
N GLU A 25 -4.13 7.46 -10.22
CA GLU A 25 -5.45 7.58 -9.60
C GLU A 25 -5.39 7.19 -8.12
N LYS A 26 -6.10 7.95 -7.27
CA LYS A 26 -6.29 7.62 -5.86
C LYS A 26 -7.19 6.40 -5.72
N MET A 27 -6.66 5.33 -5.15
CA MET A 27 -7.36 4.08 -4.93
C MET A 27 -7.54 3.82 -3.43
N HIS A 28 -8.77 3.52 -3.01
CA HIS A 28 -9.11 3.13 -1.64
C HIS A 28 -8.90 1.63 -1.38
N GLY A 29 -8.70 0.85 -2.43
CA GLY A 29 -8.47 -0.58 -2.41
C GLY A 29 -7.52 -1.01 -3.52
N LEU A 30 -6.83 -2.12 -3.30
CA LEU A 30 -5.86 -2.72 -4.20
C LEU A 30 -6.30 -4.15 -4.53
N ALA A 31 -6.78 -4.38 -5.75
CA ALA A 31 -7.12 -5.69 -6.25
C ALA A 31 -6.00 -6.26 -7.13
N MET A 32 -5.74 -7.57 -7.03
CA MET A 32 -4.85 -8.27 -7.95
C MET A 32 -5.46 -8.34 -9.35
N HIS A 33 -6.78 -8.57 -9.42
CA HIS A 33 -7.55 -8.70 -10.64
C HIS A 33 -8.83 -7.89 -10.56
N GLY A 34 -9.18 -7.20 -11.63
CA GLY A 34 -10.41 -6.42 -11.72
C GLY A 34 -10.41 -5.17 -10.83
N VAL A 35 -11.58 -4.85 -10.29
CA VAL A 35 -11.81 -3.70 -9.41
C VAL A 35 -12.26 -4.16 -8.03
N PRO A 36 -11.91 -3.44 -6.95
CA PRO A 36 -12.40 -3.75 -5.61
C PRO A 36 -13.93 -3.81 -5.55
N LYS A 37 -14.47 -4.80 -4.80
CA LYS A 37 -15.91 -5.02 -4.62
C LYS A 37 -16.60 -3.88 -3.89
N TYR A 38 -15.96 -3.38 -2.83
CA TYR A 38 -16.50 -2.28 -2.04
C TYR A 38 -16.09 -0.95 -2.64
N ASP A 39 -17.02 0.00 -2.73
CA ASP A 39 -16.72 1.35 -3.17
C ASP A 39 -16.00 2.17 -2.08
N LYS A 40 -15.48 3.34 -2.44
CA LYS A 40 -14.70 4.19 -1.52
C LYS A 40 -15.48 4.69 -0.28
N ASN A 41 -16.79 4.62 -0.29
CA ASN A 41 -17.65 5.13 0.79
C ASN A 41 -18.29 4.00 1.60
N PHE A 42 -17.83 2.74 1.44
CA PHE A 42 -18.39 1.65 2.22
C PHE A 42 -18.20 1.89 3.73
N THR A 43 -19.23 1.60 4.51
CA THR A 43 -19.24 1.82 5.96
C THR A 43 -18.96 0.56 6.74
N HIS A 44 -19.19 -0.61 6.15
CA HIS A 44 -18.93 -1.91 6.75
C HIS A 44 -18.81 -2.99 5.66
N LEU A 45 -18.16 -4.08 6.00
CA LEU A 45 -18.03 -5.24 5.13
C LEU A 45 -19.33 -6.04 5.15
N SER A 46 -19.73 -6.69 4.05
CA SER A 46 -21.02 -7.34 3.89
C SER A 46 -21.28 -8.47 4.91
N TYR A 47 -20.23 -9.07 5.44
CA TYR A 47 -20.30 -10.15 6.45
C TYR A 47 -20.26 -9.65 7.90
N VAL A 48 -20.23 -8.33 8.12
CA VAL A 48 -20.19 -7.72 9.45
C VAL A 48 -21.57 -7.19 9.81
N ASN A 49 -22.04 -7.47 11.02
CA ASN A 49 -23.22 -6.83 11.59
C ASN A 49 -22.83 -5.49 12.25
N PRO A 50 -23.14 -4.33 11.66
CA PRO A 50 -22.76 -3.03 12.24
C PRO A 50 -23.47 -2.73 13.57
N SER A 51 -24.61 -3.40 13.84
CA SER A 51 -25.37 -3.26 15.08
C SER A 51 -24.92 -4.21 16.19
N ALA A 52 -23.90 -5.04 15.95
CA ALA A 52 -23.40 -5.95 16.96
C ALA A 52 -22.83 -5.18 18.16
N PRO A 53 -23.10 -5.61 19.41
CA PRO A 53 -22.51 -5.01 20.60
C PRO A 53 -20.97 -5.02 20.51
N LYS A 54 -20.35 -3.94 20.92
CA LYS A 54 -18.89 -3.83 21.01
C LYS A 54 -18.42 -4.23 22.40
N GLY A 55 -17.30 -4.96 22.46
CA GLY A 55 -16.68 -5.36 23.72
C GLY A 55 -16.93 -6.82 24.10
N GLY A 56 -16.66 -7.15 25.35
CA GLY A 56 -16.69 -8.52 25.87
C GLY A 56 -15.31 -9.20 25.82
N THR A 57 -15.29 -10.49 26.21
CA THR A 57 -14.07 -11.30 26.23
C THR A 57 -14.27 -12.57 25.41
N LEU A 58 -13.43 -12.76 24.39
CA LEU A 58 -13.39 -13.98 23.61
C LEU A 58 -12.13 -14.78 24.00
N ARG A 59 -12.30 -16.03 24.42
CA ARG A 59 -11.21 -16.93 24.82
C ARG A 59 -11.00 -18.00 23.77
N PHE A 60 -9.78 -18.07 23.25
CA PHE A 60 -9.35 -19.12 22.32
C PHE A 60 -8.44 -20.12 23.04
N GLY A 61 -8.59 -21.40 22.70
CA GLY A 61 -7.61 -22.42 23.01
C GLY A 61 -6.53 -22.46 21.92
N SER A 62 -5.29 -22.66 22.33
CA SER A 62 -4.17 -22.88 21.40
C SER A 62 -3.31 -24.03 21.93
N TYR A 63 -2.88 -24.91 21.02
CA TYR A 63 -1.98 -26.00 21.35
C TYR A 63 -0.53 -25.52 21.35
N GLY A 64 0.28 -26.01 22.30
CA GLY A 64 1.69 -25.68 22.43
C GLY A 64 1.98 -24.59 23.46
N SER A 65 3.19 -24.03 23.40
CA SER A 65 3.65 -22.97 24.28
C SER A 65 4.34 -21.87 23.45
N PHE A 66 4.70 -20.77 24.09
CA PHE A 66 5.44 -19.67 23.48
C PHE A 66 6.53 -19.16 24.44
N ASP A 67 7.57 -18.58 23.86
CA ASP A 67 8.64 -17.88 24.56
C ASP A 67 8.83 -16.44 24.05
N ASN A 68 8.00 -16.03 23.09
CA ASN A 68 8.18 -14.77 22.39
C ASN A 68 6.83 -14.12 22.02
N LEU A 69 6.70 -12.85 22.39
CA LEU A 69 5.54 -12.00 22.03
C LEU A 69 5.80 -11.10 20.80
N ASN A 70 6.97 -11.20 20.19
CA ASN A 70 7.27 -10.46 18.99
C ASN A 70 6.84 -11.23 17.73
N ARG A 71 5.80 -10.75 17.04
CA ARG A 71 5.27 -11.37 15.81
C ARG A 71 6.33 -11.58 14.73
N VAL A 72 7.31 -10.69 14.64
CA VAL A 72 8.32 -10.69 13.58
C VAL A 72 9.65 -11.30 13.98
N ALA A 73 9.79 -11.75 15.22
CA ALA A 73 11.02 -12.39 15.69
C ALA A 73 11.37 -13.61 14.83
N PHE A 74 12.64 -13.74 14.49
CA PHE A 74 13.15 -14.86 13.70
C PHE A 74 13.34 -16.14 14.54
N LYS A 75 13.70 -15.98 15.81
CA LYS A 75 13.95 -17.09 16.74
C LYS A 75 12.83 -17.20 17.78
N GLY A 76 12.69 -18.42 18.33
CA GLY A 76 11.71 -18.70 19.37
C GLY A 76 10.34 -19.11 18.84
N SER A 77 9.45 -19.46 19.77
CA SER A 77 8.06 -19.83 19.50
C SER A 77 7.16 -18.64 19.79
N LYS A 78 6.53 -18.11 18.76
CA LYS A 78 5.66 -16.93 18.86
C LYS A 78 4.34 -17.29 19.52
N ALA A 79 3.81 -16.41 20.36
CA ALA A 79 2.47 -16.56 20.90
C ALA A 79 1.41 -16.58 19.79
N SER A 80 0.38 -17.41 19.95
CA SER A 80 -0.78 -17.38 19.07
C SER A 80 -1.58 -16.08 19.28
N GLY A 81 -2.23 -15.58 18.23
CA GLY A 81 -3.06 -14.39 18.30
C GLY A 81 -2.34 -13.06 18.11
N LEU A 82 -1.02 -13.02 17.97
CA LEU A 82 -0.27 -11.77 17.74
C LEU A 82 -0.69 -11.01 16.46
N GLY A 83 -1.38 -11.67 15.53
CA GLY A 83 -1.97 -11.01 14.36
C GLY A 83 -3.12 -10.06 14.68
N TYR A 84 -3.73 -10.16 15.86
CA TYR A 84 -4.84 -9.30 16.28
C TYR A 84 -4.41 -7.99 16.93
N ILE A 85 -3.12 -7.85 17.28
CA ILE A 85 -2.58 -6.67 17.96
C ILE A 85 -1.67 -5.83 17.05
N ASN A 86 -1.55 -6.19 15.78
CA ASN A 86 -0.73 -5.47 14.81
C ASN A 86 -1.55 -5.23 13.54
N ASP A 87 -1.66 -3.98 13.15
CA ASP A 87 -2.26 -3.59 11.90
C ASP A 87 -1.22 -3.48 10.77
N THR A 88 -1.72 -3.45 9.54
CA THR A 88 -0.94 -3.32 8.30
C THR A 88 -1.36 -2.04 7.56
N LEU A 89 -0.61 -1.63 6.56
CA LEU A 89 -0.97 -0.46 5.75
C LEU A 89 -2.34 -0.63 5.12
N MET A 90 -2.61 -1.82 4.58
CA MET A 90 -3.90 -2.22 4.04
C MET A 90 -4.31 -3.57 4.59
N ARG A 91 -5.61 -3.89 4.56
CA ARG A 91 -6.15 -5.11 5.15
C ARG A 91 -6.92 -5.96 4.15
N ARG A 92 -6.68 -7.28 4.21
CA ARG A 92 -7.49 -8.27 3.47
C ARG A 92 -8.89 -8.36 4.04
N VAL A 93 -9.86 -8.59 3.16
CA VAL A 93 -11.25 -8.94 3.52
C VAL A 93 -11.52 -10.40 3.21
N TRP A 94 -12.51 -11.00 3.90
CA TRP A 94 -12.76 -12.44 3.81
C TRP A 94 -13.57 -12.87 2.58
N ASP A 95 -14.32 -11.94 2.01
CA ASP A 95 -15.28 -12.20 0.94
C ASP A 95 -14.78 -11.71 -0.43
N GLU A 96 -13.51 -11.33 -0.52
CA GLU A 96 -12.87 -10.93 -1.76
C GLU A 96 -11.40 -11.37 -1.78
N ALA A 97 -11.10 -12.33 -2.67
CA ALA A 97 -9.77 -12.90 -2.77
C ALA A 97 -8.80 -11.87 -3.38
N PHE A 98 -7.55 -11.87 -2.89
CA PHE A 98 -6.46 -11.04 -3.43
C PHE A 98 -6.78 -9.54 -3.53
N THR A 99 -7.60 -9.04 -2.61
CA THR A 99 -7.94 -7.63 -2.52
C THR A 99 -7.68 -7.11 -1.11
N LEU A 100 -7.14 -5.90 -1.04
CA LEU A 100 -6.81 -5.18 0.19
C LEU A 100 -7.53 -3.83 0.18
N TYR A 101 -7.94 -3.38 1.36
CA TYR A 101 -8.52 -2.05 1.58
C TYR A 101 -7.67 -1.27 2.57
N GLY A 102 -7.67 0.05 2.45
CA GLY A 102 -6.91 0.93 3.32
C GLY A 102 -7.23 0.70 4.81
N LEU A 103 -6.22 0.77 5.66
CA LEU A 103 -6.33 0.69 7.12
C LEU A 103 -5.45 1.77 7.75
N ILE A 104 -4.12 1.53 7.94
CA ILE A 104 -3.18 2.59 8.30
C ILE A 104 -2.99 3.56 7.12
N ALA A 105 -2.96 3.06 5.88
CA ALA A 105 -3.05 3.91 4.70
C ALA A 105 -4.52 4.26 4.41
N GLU A 106 -4.81 5.55 4.23
CA GLU A 106 -6.13 6.04 3.84
C GLU A 106 -6.44 5.70 2.38
N TYR A 107 -5.46 5.88 1.51
CA TYR A 107 -5.52 5.55 0.09
C TYR A 107 -4.13 5.26 -0.45
N ILE A 108 -4.08 4.75 -1.65
CA ILE A 108 -2.84 4.48 -2.38
C ILE A 108 -2.88 5.12 -3.76
N GLU A 109 -1.71 5.28 -4.35
CA GLU A 109 -1.52 5.58 -5.77
C GLU A 109 -0.55 4.56 -6.35
N MET A 110 -0.86 4.02 -7.52
CA MET A 110 -0.04 3.02 -8.18
C MET A 110 -0.12 3.22 -9.70
N PRO A 111 1.01 3.21 -10.41
CA PRO A 111 1.00 3.23 -11.87
C PRO A 111 0.47 1.90 -12.42
N GLU A 112 -0.03 1.92 -13.65
CA GLU A 112 -0.62 0.76 -14.31
C GLU A 112 0.37 -0.40 -14.46
N ASP A 113 1.64 -0.10 -14.66
CA ASP A 113 2.71 -1.09 -14.79
C ASP A 113 3.11 -1.76 -13.46
N ARG A 114 2.60 -1.22 -12.32
CA ARG A 114 2.92 -1.69 -10.96
C ARG A 114 4.40 -1.62 -10.58
N SER A 115 5.15 -0.73 -11.19
CA SER A 115 6.58 -0.51 -10.88
C SER A 115 6.84 0.13 -9.52
N SER A 116 5.81 0.71 -8.92
CA SER A 116 5.87 1.34 -7.62
C SER A 116 4.49 1.40 -6.98
N ILE A 117 4.42 1.67 -5.67
CA ILE A 117 3.19 1.98 -4.95
C ILE A 117 3.45 3.13 -3.98
N THR A 118 2.50 4.05 -3.88
CA THR A 118 2.53 5.13 -2.89
C THR A 118 1.41 4.91 -1.89
N PHE A 119 1.75 4.82 -0.61
CA PHE A 119 0.80 4.77 0.50
C PHE A 119 0.67 6.15 1.12
N PHE A 120 -0.54 6.62 1.33
CA PHE A 120 -0.82 7.87 2.05
C PHE A 120 -1.37 7.52 3.43
N ILE A 121 -0.60 7.82 4.46
CA ILE A 121 -0.93 7.47 5.84
C ILE A 121 -2.15 8.26 6.30
N ASN A 122 -3.12 7.57 6.90
CA ASN A 122 -4.29 8.19 7.49
C ASN A 122 -3.84 9.08 8.67
N PRO A 123 -4.16 10.38 8.67
CA PRO A 123 -3.76 11.30 9.75
C PRO A 123 -4.38 10.93 11.11
N ASP A 124 -5.45 10.13 11.11
CA ASP A 124 -6.10 9.63 12.33
C ASP A 124 -5.54 8.29 12.82
N ALA A 125 -4.62 7.67 12.07
CA ALA A 125 -4.00 6.42 12.50
C ALA A 125 -3.15 6.62 13.77
N ARG A 126 -3.37 5.77 14.77
CA ARG A 126 -2.73 5.85 16.08
C ARG A 126 -2.21 4.49 16.53
N PHE A 127 -1.12 4.49 17.26
CA PHE A 127 -0.75 3.36 18.09
C PHE A 127 -1.72 3.21 19.27
N HIS A 128 -1.67 2.06 19.95
CA HIS A 128 -2.55 1.75 21.09
C HIS A 128 -2.33 2.68 22.32
N ASP A 129 -1.19 3.37 22.40
CA ASP A 129 -0.87 4.38 23.40
C ASP A 129 -1.35 5.79 23.03
N GLY A 130 -1.98 5.92 21.84
CA GLY A 130 -2.51 7.19 21.32
C GLY A 130 -1.51 8.02 20.51
N SER A 131 -0.24 7.62 20.43
CA SER A 131 0.74 8.31 19.57
C SER A 131 0.40 8.13 18.08
N THR A 132 0.73 9.14 17.27
CA THR A 132 0.45 9.15 15.83
C THR A 132 1.37 8.17 15.10
N ILE A 133 0.81 7.40 14.17
CA ILE A 133 1.60 6.59 13.25
C ILE A 133 2.14 7.51 12.14
N THR A 134 3.44 7.44 11.93
CA THR A 134 4.15 8.32 10.99
C THR A 134 4.74 7.54 9.80
N ARG A 135 5.19 8.27 8.79
CA ARG A 135 5.95 7.71 7.67
C ARG A 135 7.24 7.04 8.13
N ASP A 136 7.90 7.61 9.14
CA ASP A 136 9.15 7.08 9.67
C ASP A 136 8.96 5.71 10.34
N ASP A 137 7.80 5.47 10.98
CA ASP A 137 7.44 4.17 11.54
C ASP A 137 7.30 3.11 10.44
N VAL A 138 6.71 3.48 9.31
CA VAL A 138 6.57 2.59 8.14
C VAL A 138 7.95 2.30 7.54
N LEU A 139 8.78 3.32 7.34
CA LEU A 139 10.13 3.16 6.82
C LEU A 139 11.02 2.34 7.77
N PHE A 140 10.91 2.57 9.07
CA PHE A 140 11.59 1.75 10.08
C PHE A 140 11.19 0.28 9.97
N SER A 141 9.90 0.00 9.79
CA SER A 141 9.38 -1.36 9.63
C SER A 141 9.91 -2.01 8.36
N LEU A 142 9.85 -1.32 7.23
CA LEU A 142 10.38 -1.77 5.95
C LEU A 142 11.88 -2.11 6.07
N HIS A 143 12.68 -1.16 6.57
CA HIS A 143 14.13 -1.36 6.75
C HIS A 143 14.43 -2.53 7.69
N THR A 144 13.63 -2.69 8.75
CA THR A 144 13.79 -3.81 9.69
C THR A 144 13.52 -5.15 8.99
N PHE A 145 12.49 -5.26 8.17
CA PHE A 145 12.23 -6.47 7.39
C PHE A 145 13.34 -6.76 6.38
N GLN A 146 13.88 -5.74 5.72
CA GLN A 146 14.98 -5.88 4.77
C GLN A 146 16.28 -6.36 5.44
N THR A 147 16.58 -5.88 6.65
CA THR A 147 17.89 -6.09 7.28
C THR A 147 17.87 -7.17 8.35
N LYS A 148 16.81 -7.24 9.16
CA LYS A 148 16.70 -8.12 10.34
C LYS A 148 15.57 -9.16 10.22
N GLY A 149 14.79 -9.11 9.16
CA GLY A 149 13.71 -10.07 8.92
C GLY A 149 14.18 -11.49 8.67
N THR A 150 13.25 -12.43 8.57
CA THR A 150 13.50 -13.80 8.13
C THR A 150 14.08 -13.80 6.71
N PRO A 151 14.75 -14.88 6.26
CA PRO A 151 15.25 -14.96 4.87
C PRO A 151 14.19 -14.65 3.82
N ASN A 152 12.94 -15.11 4.01
CA ASN A 152 11.85 -14.81 3.11
C ASN A 152 11.45 -13.33 3.14
N GLN A 153 11.37 -12.71 4.32
CA GLN A 153 11.10 -11.28 4.44
C GLN A 153 12.19 -10.45 3.77
N LYS A 154 13.46 -10.76 4.03
CA LYS A 154 14.59 -10.05 3.36
C LYS A 154 14.50 -10.15 1.85
N LYS A 155 14.19 -11.34 1.32
CA LYS A 155 14.03 -11.56 -0.12
C LYS A 155 12.86 -10.74 -0.69
N THR A 156 11.71 -10.75 -0.02
CA THR A 156 10.50 -10.09 -0.52
C THR A 156 10.59 -8.58 -0.37
N TYR A 157 10.87 -8.08 0.83
CA TYR A 157 10.97 -6.62 1.05
C TYR A 157 12.22 -6.01 0.43
N GLY A 158 13.27 -6.80 0.17
CA GLY A 158 14.45 -6.39 -0.59
C GLY A 158 14.15 -6.04 -2.06
N LYS A 159 13.00 -6.42 -2.60
CA LYS A 159 12.52 -5.96 -3.91
C LYS A 159 12.08 -4.49 -3.92
N VAL A 160 11.86 -3.87 -2.77
CA VAL A 160 11.73 -2.41 -2.63
C VAL A 160 13.12 -1.83 -2.60
N VAL A 161 13.54 -1.24 -3.71
CA VAL A 161 14.92 -0.75 -3.89
C VAL A 161 15.11 0.71 -3.53
N GLU A 162 14.02 1.48 -3.53
CA GLU A 162 14.04 2.91 -3.20
C GLU A 162 12.72 3.30 -2.52
N THR A 163 12.80 4.27 -1.62
CA THR A 163 11.64 4.92 -1.01
C THR A 163 11.74 6.42 -1.16
N GLN A 164 10.61 7.08 -1.45
CA GLN A 164 10.52 8.53 -1.59
C GLN A 164 9.38 9.05 -0.71
N MET A 165 9.61 10.18 -0.04
CA MET A 165 8.56 10.91 0.69
C MET A 165 7.74 11.74 -0.29
N ILE A 166 6.42 11.61 -0.25
CA ILE A 166 5.49 12.33 -1.13
C ILE A 166 4.56 13.20 -0.28
N GLY A 167 4.59 14.49 -0.50
CA GLY A 167 3.80 15.44 0.30
C GLY A 167 4.06 15.27 1.81
N ASP A 168 3.02 15.43 2.63
CA ASP A 168 3.14 15.41 4.08
C ASP A 168 2.99 14.00 4.68
N ASN A 169 2.23 13.10 4.04
CA ASN A 169 1.88 11.78 4.58
C ASN A 169 2.10 10.62 3.61
N GLY A 170 2.65 10.86 2.42
CA GLY A 170 2.87 9.85 1.39
C GLY A 170 4.23 9.18 1.49
N ILE A 171 4.29 7.86 1.22
CA ILE A 171 5.50 7.06 1.08
C ILE A 171 5.39 6.29 -0.22
N LYS A 172 6.27 6.59 -1.18
CA LYS A 172 6.40 5.83 -2.42
C LYS A 172 7.46 4.77 -2.25
N MET A 173 7.11 3.53 -2.58
CA MET A 173 8.00 2.37 -2.64
C MET A 173 8.21 2.00 -4.09
N ILE A 174 9.46 2.02 -4.55
CA ILE A 174 9.86 1.69 -5.92
C ILE A 174 10.42 0.28 -5.93
N PHE A 175 9.94 -0.54 -6.85
CA PHE A 175 10.30 -1.94 -6.96
C PHE A 175 11.49 -2.14 -7.91
N ILE A 176 12.24 -3.22 -7.71
CA ILE A 176 13.39 -3.58 -8.55
C ILE A 176 12.97 -3.81 -10.01
N ASP A 177 11.78 -4.34 -10.20
CA ASP A 177 11.12 -4.59 -11.49
C ASP A 177 9.60 -4.60 -11.31
N ASN A 178 8.86 -4.81 -12.39
CA ASN A 178 7.40 -4.93 -12.39
C ASN A 178 6.91 -6.33 -12.76
N GLU A 179 7.77 -7.35 -12.67
CA GLU A 179 7.44 -8.73 -13.02
C GLU A 179 6.54 -9.37 -11.95
N ASP A 180 6.83 -9.09 -10.68
CA ASP A 180 6.06 -9.61 -9.54
C ASP A 180 4.80 -8.76 -9.29
N LYS A 181 3.71 -9.13 -9.94
CA LYS A 181 2.42 -8.42 -9.81
C LYS A 181 1.78 -8.53 -8.42
N GLU A 182 2.23 -9.47 -7.59
CA GLU A 182 1.76 -9.62 -6.19
C GLU A 182 2.52 -8.70 -5.22
N LEU A 183 3.69 -8.23 -5.60
CA LEU A 183 4.54 -7.45 -4.70
C LEU A 183 3.84 -6.24 -4.06
N PRO A 184 3.03 -5.44 -4.77
CA PRO A 184 2.26 -4.35 -4.15
C PRO A 184 1.32 -4.82 -3.04
N LEU A 185 0.70 -6.02 -3.18
CA LEU A 185 -0.19 -6.59 -2.16
C LEU A 185 0.59 -7.16 -0.96
N ILE A 186 1.84 -7.56 -1.17
CA ILE A 186 2.66 -8.16 -0.11
C ILE A 186 3.26 -7.09 0.80
N VAL A 187 3.62 -5.93 0.23
CA VAL A 187 4.20 -4.82 1.00
C VAL A 187 3.15 -3.94 1.67
N ALA A 188 1.87 -4.11 1.30
CA ALA A 188 0.71 -3.42 1.87
C ALA A 188 0.23 -4.10 3.15
#